data_e835d2bdea2fc5501f7080db38daf3be
#
_entry.id   e835d2bdea2fc5501f7080db38daf3be
#
_cell.length_a   1.000
_cell.length_b   1.000
_cell.length_c   1.000
_cell.angle_alpha   90.00
_cell.angle_beta   90.00
_cell.angle_gamma   90.00
#
_symmetry.space_group_name_H-M   'P 1'
#
loop_
_entity.id
_entity.type
_entity.pdbx_description
1 polymer ?
#
loop_
_entity_poly.entity_id
_entity_poly.type
_entity_poly.pdbx_seq_one_letter_code
_entity_poly.pdbx_strand_id
1 'polypeptide(L)'
;MQKLKLTVLAAGVVIAMISASCSKPAGTLEAAEETLGVANVKSIEYSGTGKWFQFGQAPNPTLPWPPFDVSSFKAAINYETSSARVDMVRKQTLEPPRVRPVPAEARPTQVVSGTYAWNLAAPAGAAPGTAPVAQSQPAAVEERTMEIWVTPQGFLKAARANTATSEPANGGSTVSFAAAGKKYVGTINAQSQVEKVQTWMDTPVLGDTLVETVYSDYKDFAGVMFPAHIVRTQGGYPVLDIIVSEVKLNPAVDLPVPDQVKTFTAPPVQVNVQKLADGVYYMTGANAHTIAIDQSDHIVAVEGPANEARSEAVIAKIKETIPNKPIRYVVNSHVHFDHSGGLRTYVDEGATVVTHQMNQPYFETAWAAPRTINPDRLARSKKTASFEAVSDKHVLTDGKRNIEIHSIAGSGHNDGFLVVYLPKEKILIEGDAFTPGAADAPPPAVPNPYTVNLYENIQRLKLDVRQIAALHGPRVTTMADLRAAIGVKAETN
;
A
#
# COMPACT_ATOMS: atom_id res chain seq x y z
N MET A 1 22.41 9.27 105.62
CA MET A 1 21.43 9.87 104.70
C MET A 1 22.04 9.88 103.32
N GLN A 2 21.80 8.81 102.55
CA GLN A 2 22.27 8.68 101.16
C GLN A 2 21.17 9.04 100.22
N LYS A 3 21.42 9.94 99.28
CA LYS A 3 20.48 10.36 98.20
C LYS A 3 20.65 9.41 96.99
N LEU A 4 19.62 8.67 96.68
CA LEU A 4 19.54 7.83 95.49
C LEU A 4 19.26 8.71 94.28
N LYS A 5 20.15 8.69 93.25
CA LYS A 5 19.93 9.35 91.99
C LYS A 5 19.29 8.34 91.02
N LEU A 6 18.08 8.65 90.55
CA LEU A 6 17.35 7.91 89.56
C LEU A 6 17.81 8.37 88.20
N THR A 7 18.38 7.52 87.36
CA THR A 7 18.76 7.81 85.96
C THR A 7 17.64 7.29 85.10
N VAL A 8 16.93 8.17 84.41
CA VAL A 8 15.91 7.80 83.41
C VAL A 8 16.61 7.57 82.10
N LEU A 9 16.56 6.35 81.56
CA LEU A 9 17.03 6.00 80.22
C LEU A 9 15.87 6.23 79.25
N ALA A 10 15.97 7.22 78.36
CA ALA A 10 15.02 7.45 77.27
C ALA A 10 15.43 6.54 76.11
N ALA A 11 14.63 5.49 75.85
CA ALA A 11 14.74 4.66 74.66
C ALA A 11 14.06 5.35 73.49
N GLY A 12 14.84 5.91 72.53
CA GLY A 12 14.35 6.46 71.29
C GLY A 12 13.95 5.33 70.33
N VAL A 13 12.66 5.18 70.07
CA VAL A 13 12.14 4.30 69.00
C VAL A 13 12.30 5.03 67.68
N VAL A 14 13.26 4.62 66.86
CA VAL A 14 13.38 5.04 65.46
C VAL A 14 12.36 4.22 64.66
N ILE A 15 11.21 4.82 64.31
CA ILE A 15 10.28 4.27 63.35
C ILE A 15 10.88 4.52 61.95
N ALA A 16 11.53 3.50 61.37
CA ALA A 16 11.87 3.50 59.95
C ALA A 16 10.56 3.37 59.15
N MET A 17 10.10 4.49 58.58
CA MET A 17 9.04 4.45 57.56
C MET A 17 9.63 3.76 56.34
N ILE A 18 9.39 2.46 56.18
CA ILE A 18 9.56 1.76 54.92
C ILE A 18 8.41 2.27 54.02
N SER A 19 8.70 3.21 53.12
CA SER A 19 7.84 3.51 52.04
C SER A 19 7.80 2.28 51.14
N ALA A 20 6.80 1.43 51.31
CA ALA A 20 6.48 0.37 50.38
C ALA A 20 6.05 1.07 49.10
N SER A 21 6.98 1.20 48.15
CA SER A 21 6.66 1.49 46.75
C SER A 21 5.79 0.32 46.29
N CYS A 22 4.47 0.52 46.19
CA CYS A 22 3.58 -0.43 45.54
C CYS A 22 4.02 -0.50 44.08
N SER A 23 4.88 -1.44 43.72
CA SER A 23 5.18 -1.76 42.35
C SER A 23 3.88 -2.21 41.68
N LYS A 24 3.54 -1.58 40.56
CA LYS A 24 2.37 -1.97 39.78
C LYS A 24 2.54 -3.42 39.32
N PRO A 25 1.45 -4.23 39.26
CA PRO A 25 1.54 -5.59 38.74
C PRO A 25 2.16 -5.61 37.36
N ALA A 26 3.14 -6.49 37.16
CA ALA A 26 3.82 -6.63 35.86
C ALA A 26 2.81 -6.96 34.73
N GLY A 27 3.07 -6.50 33.51
CA GLY A 27 2.22 -6.74 32.34
C GLY A 27 0.95 -5.92 32.28
N THR A 28 0.72 -4.97 33.20
CA THR A 28 -0.41 -4.03 33.14
C THR A 28 -0.10 -2.82 32.27
N LEU A 29 -1.15 -2.10 31.85
CA LEU A 29 -1.01 -0.85 31.10
C LEU A 29 -0.14 0.17 31.85
N GLU A 30 -0.40 0.35 33.13
CA GLU A 30 0.34 1.28 33.98
C GLU A 30 1.80 0.89 34.17
N ALA A 31 2.10 -0.41 34.28
CA ALA A 31 3.47 -0.89 34.38
C ALA A 31 4.21 -0.71 33.04
N ALA A 32 3.53 -0.88 31.90
CA ALA A 32 4.11 -0.64 30.58
C ALA A 32 4.39 0.85 30.34
N GLU A 33 3.48 1.75 30.76
CA GLU A 33 3.72 3.20 30.73
C GLU A 33 4.96 3.61 31.51
N GLU A 34 5.19 3.01 32.67
CA GLU A 34 6.35 3.26 33.51
C GLU A 34 7.63 2.70 32.86
N THR A 35 7.58 1.42 32.42
CA THR A 35 8.71 0.73 31.76
C THR A 35 9.20 1.45 30.51
N LEU A 36 8.27 1.97 29.69
CA LEU A 36 8.57 2.69 28.44
C LEU A 36 8.68 4.21 28.63
N GLY A 37 8.60 4.71 29.86
CA GLY A 37 8.78 6.12 30.22
C GLY A 37 7.77 7.08 29.56
N VAL A 38 6.56 6.60 29.27
CA VAL A 38 5.55 7.28 28.42
C VAL A 38 5.19 8.69 28.91
N ALA A 39 5.19 8.92 30.22
CA ALA A 39 4.87 10.22 30.80
C ALA A 39 5.83 11.34 30.36
N ASN A 40 7.08 11.00 30.08
CA ASN A 40 8.13 11.95 29.72
C ASN A 40 8.35 12.05 28.20
N VAL A 41 7.69 11.23 27.39
CA VAL A 41 7.85 11.19 25.93
C VAL A 41 6.85 12.13 25.28
N LYS A 42 7.33 13.25 24.71
CA LYS A 42 6.54 14.17 23.86
C LYS A 42 6.74 13.85 22.38
N SER A 43 7.97 13.54 22.03
CA SER A 43 8.38 13.16 20.67
C SER A 43 9.46 12.07 20.76
N ILE A 44 9.63 11.37 19.64
CA ILE A 44 10.65 10.34 19.48
C ILE A 44 11.22 10.40 18.06
N GLU A 45 12.52 10.20 17.91
CA GLU A 45 13.17 9.94 16.65
C GLU A 45 13.89 8.60 16.76
N TYR A 46 13.67 7.72 15.80
CA TYR A 46 14.44 6.49 15.70
C TYR A 46 14.92 6.25 14.27
N SER A 47 16.09 5.64 14.15
CA SER A 47 16.70 5.34 12.87
C SER A 47 17.25 3.91 12.84
N GLY A 48 17.41 3.38 11.62
CA GLY A 48 17.85 2.01 11.41
C GLY A 48 17.98 1.66 9.95
N THR A 49 18.09 0.35 9.70
CA THR A 49 18.15 -0.26 8.37
C THR A 49 17.25 -1.48 8.33
N GLY A 50 16.98 -2.03 7.14
CA GLY A 50 16.15 -3.24 7.05
C GLY A 50 15.51 -3.41 5.69
N LYS A 51 14.21 -3.71 5.67
CA LYS A 51 13.43 -3.92 4.45
C LYS A 51 12.10 -3.17 4.48
N TRP A 52 11.71 -2.70 3.33
CA TRP A 52 10.37 -2.23 3.01
C TRP A 52 9.80 -3.10 1.90
N PHE A 53 8.50 -3.38 1.92
CA PHE A 53 7.86 -4.25 0.94
C PHE A 53 6.74 -3.50 0.24
N GLN A 54 6.64 -3.66 -1.08
CA GLN A 54 5.66 -2.93 -1.87
C GLN A 54 4.28 -3.60 -1.81
N PHE A 55 3.47 -3.14 -0.88
CA PHE A 55 2.11 -3.63 -0.66
C PHE A 55 1.26 -3.61 -1.94
N GLY A 56 0.54 -4.70 -2.20
CA GLY A 56 -0.34 -4.84 -3.36
C GLY A 56 0.35 -5.17 -4.68
N GLN A 57 1.68 -5.40 -4.69
CA GLN A 57 2.48 -5.64 -5.90
C GLN A 57 3.13 -7.03 -5.92
N ALA A 58 2.45 -8.03 -5.33
CA ALA A 58 2.96 -9.40 -5.32
C ALA A 58 3.14 -9.95 -6.73
N PRO A 59 4.26 -10.66 -7.01
CA PRO A 59 4.50 -11.24 -8.33
C PRO A 59 3.51 -12.36 -8.71
N ASN A 60 2.84 -12.94 -7.72
CA ASN A 60 1.62 -13.74 -7.89
C ASN A 60 0.84 -13.78 -6.56
N PRO A 61 -0.42 -14.27 -6.56
CA PRO A 61 -1.28 -14.28 -5.36
C PRO A 61 -0.76 -15.05 -4.14
N THR A 62 0.21 -15.95 -4.33
CA THR A 62 0.72 -16.83 -3.26
C THR A 62 2.07 -16.38 -2.70
N LEU A 63 2.65 -15.33 -3.27
CA LEU A 63 3.95 -14.82 -2.85
C LEU A 63 3.79 -13.54 -2.01
N PRO A 64 4.78 -13.23 -1.14
CA PRO A 64 4.82 -12.01 -0.39
C PRO A 64 5.00 -10.77 -1.29
N TRP A 65 4.79 -9.60 -0.71
CA TRP A 65 5.08 -8.32 -1.35
C TRP A 65 6.57 -8.21 -1.71
N PRO A 66 6.94 -7.63 -2.88
CA PRO A 66 8.32 -7.56 -3.29
C PRO A 66 9.16 -6.69 -2.34
N PRO A 67 10.33 -7.20 -1.90
CA PRO A 67 11.19 -6.52 -0.95
C PRO A 67 12.05 -5.43 -1.59
N PHE A 68 12.34 -4.41 -0.78
CA PHE A 68 13.32 -3.36 -1.03
C PHE A 68 14.29 -3.30 0.14
N ASP A 69 15.58 -3.33 -0.13
CA ASP A 69 16.61 -3.12 0.89
C ASP A 69 16.60 -1.66 1.32
N VAL A 70 16.47 -1.41 2.61
CA VAL A 70 16.48 -0.09 3.23
C VAL A 70 17.83 0.16 3.86
N SER A 71 18.65 0.97 3.20
CA SER A 71 19.98 1.36 3.67
C SER A 71 19.95 2.48 4.71
N SER A 72 18.84 3.23 4.79
CA SER A 72 18.59 4.25 5.80
C SER A 72 17.09 4.38 6.01
N PHE A 73 16.69 4.31 7.27
CA PHE A 73 15.33 4.59 7.74
C PHE A 73 15.41 5.57 8.90
N LYS A 74 14.57 6.58 8.90
CA LYS A 74 14.44 7.53 9.99
C LYS A 74 12.99 7.95 10.15
N ALA A 75 12.44 7.77 11.33
CA ALA A 75 11.12 8.24 11.72
C ALA A 75 11.23 9.25 12.87
N ALA A 76 10.66 10.43 12.69
CA ALA A 76 10.55 11.49 13.70
C ALA A 76 9.07 11.74 13.98
N ILE A 77 8.63 11.53 15.22
CA ILE A 77 7.24 11.55 15.63
C ILE A 77 7.05 12.54 16.77
N ASN A 78 6.03 13.38 16.67
CA ASN A 78 5.53 14.22 17.75
C ASN A 78 4.13 13.76 18.15
N TYR A 79 3.99 13.21 19.34
CA TYR A 79 2.73 12.69 19.86
C TYR A 79 1.76 13.79 20.30
N GLU A 80 2.27 14.99 20.68
CA GLU A 80 1.44 16.11 21.12
C GLU A 80 0.69 16.76 19.93
N THR A 81 1.34 16.83 18.76
CA THR A 81 0.78 17.41 17.54
C THR A 81 0.24 16.36 16.56
N SER A 82 0.31 15.08 16.91
CA SER A 82 -0.05 13.97 16.00
C SER A 82 0.61 14.13 14.64
N SER A 83 1.93 14.36 14.64
CA SER A 83 2.69 14.58 13.42
C SER A 83 3.88 13.64 13.33
N ALA A 84 4.23 13.24 12.12
CA ALA A 84 5.36 12.37 11.84
C ALA A 84 6.01 12.67 10.49
N ARG A 85 7.32 12.45 10.43
CA ARG A 85 8.11 12.45 9.20
C ARG A 85 8.89 11.15 9.12
N VAL A 86 8.80 10.48 7.97
CA VAL A 86 9.58 9.28 7.65
C VAL A 86 10.44 9.58 6.42
N ASP A 87 11.75 9.47 6.60
CA ASP A 87 12.75 9.52 5.53
C ASP A 87 13.31 8.11 5.31
N MET A 88 13.40 7.69 4.07
CA MET A 88 13.90 6.36 3.73
C MET A 88 14.81 6.42 2.51
N VAL A 89 15.87 5.60 2.50
CA VAL A 89 16.67 5.32 1.32
C VAL A 89 16.50 3.83 1.02
N ARG A 90 15.91 3.52 -0.13
CA ARG A 90 15.58 2.13 -0.48
C ARG A 90 15.89 1.81 -1.94
N LYS A 91 16.16 0.54 -2.19
CA LYS A 91 16.41 -0.01 -3.52
C LYS A 91 15.77 -1.39 -3.62
N GLN A 92 15.09 -1.69 -4.72
CA GLN A 92 14.44 -2.99 -4.89
C GLN A 92 15.45 -4.13 -4.78
N THR A 93 15.13 -5.13 -3.97
CA THR A 93 15.91 -6.35 -3.85
C THR A 93 15.68 -7.22 -5.09
N LEU A 94 16.73 -7.68 -5.73
CA LEU A 94 16.63 -8.64 -6.84
C LEU A 94 16.42 -10.05 -6.29
N GLU A 95 15.46 -10.77 -6.85
CA GLU A 95 15.06 -12.12 -6.43
C GLU A 95 15.17 -13.09 -7.62
N PRO A 96 16.39 -13.55 -7.98
CA PRO A 96 16.55 -14.53 -9.04
C PRO A 96 15.73 -15.81 -8.77
N PRO A 97 15.21 -16.50 -9.81
CA PRO A 97 15.46 -16.25 -11.24
C PRO A 97 14.56 -15.19 -11.91
N ARG A 98 13.73 -14.46 -11.16
CA ARG A 98 12.82 -13.45 -11.70
C ARG A 98 13.61 -12.29 -12.28
N VAL A 99 13.42 -12.04 -13.58
CA VAL A 99 14.10 -10.94 -14.28
C VAL A 99 13.32 -9.65 -14.06
N ARG A 100 13.97 -8.67 -13.44
CA ARG A 100 13.38 -7.36 -13.12
C ARG A 100 14.24 -6.24 -13.72
N PRO A 101 13.67 -5.03 -13.92
CA PRO A 101 14.46 -3.85 -14.28
C PRO A 101 15.60 -3.60 -13.30
N VAL A 102 16.66 -2.95 -13.77
CA VAL A 102 17.76 -2.53 -12.90
C VAL A 102 17.22 -1.62 -11.80
N PRO A 103 17.40 -1.99 -10.51
CA PRO A 103 16.83 -1.21 -9.43
C PRO A 103 17.46 0.18 -9.33
N ALA A 104 16.64 1.21 -9.29
CA ALA A 104 17.05 2.55 -8.93
C ALA A 104 16.89 2.79 -7.42
N GLU A 105 17.80 3.59 -6.86
CA GLU A 105 17.65 4.06 -5.48
C GLU A 105 16.54 5.11 -5.39
N ALA A 106 15.63 4.93 -4.45
CA ALA A 106 14.55 5.86 -4.14
C ALA A 106 14.76 6.47 -2.75
N ARG A 107 14.44 7.75 -2.59
CA ARG A 107 14.58 8.53 -1.34
C ARG A 107 13.25 9.20 -0.96
N PRO A 108 12.19 8.42 -0.66
CA PRO A 108 10.93 9.00 -0.26
C PRO A 108 11.05 9.73 1.09
N THR A 109 10.44 10.90 1.17
CA THR A 109 10.15 11.60 2.41
C THR A 109 8.65 11.76 2.53
N GLN A 110 8.08 11.18 3.58
CA GLN A 110 6.65 11.15 3.86
C GLN A 110 6.37 11.90 5.15
N VAL A 111 5.36 12.77 5.13
CA VAL A 111 4.99 13.59 6.28
C VAL A 111 3.49 13.51 6.53
N VAL A 112 3.10 13.53 7.80
CA VAL A 112 1.73 13.74 8.26
C VAL A 112 1.75 14.75 9.41
N SER A 113 0.76 15.65 9.46
CA SER A 113 0.58 16.60 10.56
C SER A 113 -0.91 16.89 10.71
N GLY A 114 -1.51 16.42 11.79
CA GLY A 114 -2.94 16.48 12.02
C GLY A 114 -3.73 15.79 10.91
N THR A 115 -4.54 16.54 10.18
CA THR A 115 -5.38 16.05 9.07
C THR A 115 -4.74 16.20 7.69
N TYR A 116 -3.46 16.50 7.60
CA TYR A 116 -2.74 16.72 6.35
C TYR A 116 -1.60 15.72 6.19
N ALA A 117 -1.42 15.22 4.97
CA ALA A 117 -0.26 14.43 4.60
C ALA A 117 0.34 14.93 3.29
N TRP A 118 1.64 14.85 3.16
CA TRP A 118 2.35 15.21 1.93
C TRP A 118 3.66 14.43 1.76
N ASN A 119 4.12 14.36 0.54
CA ASN A 119 5.48 13.92 0.23
C ASN A 119 6.36 15.12 -0.05
N LEU A 120 7.64 15.02 0.28
CA LEU A 120 8.65 15.95 -0.24
C LEU A 120 9.33 15.26 -1.44
N ALA A 121 9.10 15.78 -2.63
CA ALA A 121 9.66 15.23 -3.86
C ALA A 121 9.95 16.37 -4.87
N ALA A 122 10.91 16.15 -5.75
CA ALA A 122 11.09 17.04 -6.89
C ALA A 122 9.82 17.05 -7.76
N PRO A 123 9.45 18.20 -8.37
CA PRO A 123 8.36 18.26 -9.34
C PRO A 123 8.57 17.27 -10.48
N ALA A 124 7.48 16.72 -11.02
CA ALA A 124 7.55 15.83 -12.18
C ALA A 124 8.25 16.52 -13.36
N GLY A 125 9.21 15.86 -13.98
CA GLY A 125 10.01 16.40 -15.10
C GLY A 125 11.07 17.44 -14.69
N ALA A 126 11.28 17.68 -13.39
CA ALA A 126 12.31 18.61 -12.93
C ALA A 126 13.72 18.08 -13.21
N ALA A 127 14.66 19.00 -13.45
CA ALA A 127 16.07 18.68 -13.62
C ALA A 127 16.65 18.00 -12.36
N PRO A 128 17.68 17.14 -12.50
CA PRO A 128 18.39 16.55 -11.37
C PRO A 128 18.89 17.65 -10.41
N GLY A 129 18.69 17.45 -9.09
CA GLY A 129 19.08 18.40 -8.06
C GLY A 129 18.05 19.50 -7.78
N THR A 130 16.91 19.53 -8.45
CA THR A 130 15.81 20.45 -8.10
C THR A 130 15.34 20.19 -6.67
N ALA A 131 15.20 21.27 -5.90
CA ALA A 131 14.73 21.20 -4.52
C ALA A 131 13.35 20.53 -4.43
N PRO A 132 13.14 19.63 -3.47
CA PRO A 132 11.85 18.99 -3.27
C PRO A 132 10.79 19.99 -2.82
N VAL A 133 9.57 19.83 -3.29
CA VAL A 133 8.38 20.57 -2.88
C VAL A 133 7.38 19.66 -2.19
N ALA A 134 6.52 20.23 -1.36
CA ALA A 134 5.46 19.46 -0.71
C ALA A 134 4.36 19.13 -1.74
N GLN A 135 4.10 17.85 -1.88
CA GLN A 135 3.06 17.30 -2.74
C GLN A 135 1.98 16.68 -1.87
N SER A 136 0.79 17.28 -1.85
CA SER A 136 -0.32 16.85 -0.99
C SER A 136 -0.72 15.39 -1.26
N GLN A 137 -0.98 14.63 -0.17
CA GLN A 137 -1.35 13.21 -0.20
C GLN A 137 -2.53 12.95 0.74
N PRO A 138 -3.71 13.52 0.48
CA PRO A 138 -4.85 13.41 1.41
C PRO A 138 -5.26 11.96 1.70
N ALA A 139 -5.15 11.06 0.74
CA ALA A 139 -5.44 9.64 0.91
C ALA A 139 -4.48 8.92 1.87
N ALA A 140 -3.29 9.47 2.13
CA ALA A 140 -2.30 8.86 3.02
C ALA A 140 -2.41 9.32 4.48
N VAL A 141 -3.33 10.25 4.81
CA VAL A 141 -3.48 10.78 6.17
C VAL A 141 -3.78 9.66 7.16
N GLU A 142 -4.72 8.80 6.83
CA GLU A 142 -5.17 7.71 7.70
C GLU A 142 -4.05 6.73 8.03
N GLU A 143 -3.35 6.24 7.00
CA GLU A 143 -2.24 5.30 7.14
C GLU A 143 -1.10 5.90 7.97
N ARG A 144 -0.66 7.12 7.63
CA ARG A 144 0.46 7.77 8.33
C ARG A 144 0.12 8.18 9.77
N THR A 145 -1.13 8.53 10.05
CA THR A 145 -1.60 8.77 11.42
C THR A 145 -1.62 7.48 12.22
N MET A 146 -2.09 6.38 11.63
CA MET A 146 -2.03 5.05 12.24
C MET A 146 -0.60 4.69 12.64
N GLU A 147 0.40 4.99 11.80
CA GLU A 147 1.82 4.71 12.08
C GLU A 147 2.34 5.40 13.35
N ILE A 148 1.80 6.57 13.74
CA ILE A 148 2.11 7.22 15.00
C ILE A 148 1.60 6.38 16.18
N TRP A 149 0.33 5.96 16.09
CA TRP A 149 -0.37 5.31 17.20
C TRP A 149 -0.08 3.82 17.36
N VAL A 150 0.51 3.17 16.35
CA VAL A 150 0.98 1.79 16.52
C VAL A 150 2.39 1.71 17.13
N THR A 151 3.16 2.80 17.28
CA THR A 151 4.42 2.75 18.02
C THR A 151 4.17 2.43 19.49
N PRO A 152 5.12 1.77 20.23
CA PRO A 152 4.88 1.37 21.62
C PRO A 152 4.42 2.53 22.52
N GLN A 153 5.13 3.65 22.50
CA GLN A 153 4.76 4.84 23.27
C GLN A 153 3.47 5.50 22.77
N GLY A 154 3.27 5.52 21.44
CA GLY A 154 2.05 6.05 20.83
C GLY A 154 0.81 5.23 21.22
N PHE A 155 0.93 3.90 21.20
CA PHE A 155 -0.15 2.99 21.61
C PHE A 155 -0.56 3.22 23.06
N LEU A 156 0.40 3.27 23.99
CA LEU A 156 0.12 3.50 25.41
C LEU A 156 -0.51 4.89 25.65
N LYS A 157 -0.01 5.94 24.98
CA LYS A 157 -0.62 7.28 25.07
C LYS A 157 -2.07 7.29 24.54
N ALA A 158 -2.29 6.64 23.40
CA ALA A 158 -3.62 6.55 22.80
C ALA A 158 -4.56 5.70 23.68
N ALA A 159 -4.10 4.60 24.24
CA ALA A 159 -4.86 3.77 25.18
C ALA A 159 -5.35 4.60 26.38
N ARG A 160 -4.46 5.37 26.99
CA ARG A 160 -4.81 6.25 28.12
C ARG A 160 -5.81 7.35 27.75
N ALA A 161 -5.64 7.96 26.59
CA ALA A 161 -6.52 9.05 26.12
C ALA A 161 -7.92 8.56 25.72
N ASN A 162 -8.09 7.28 25.39
CA ASN A 162 -9.34 6.73 24.85
C ASN A 162 -9.99 5.67 25.74
N THR A 163 -9.74 5.72 27.06
CA THR A 163 -10.41 4.85 28.06
C THR A 163 -10.32 3.36 27.66
N ALA A 164 -9.10 2.86 27.49
CA ALA A 164 -8.83 1.48 27.07
C ALA A 164 -9.38 0.46 28.07
N THR A 165 -9.82 -0.69 27.56
CA THR A 165 -10.05 -1.90 28.35
C THR A 165 -8.79 -2.73 28.37
N SER A 166 -8.52 -3.38 29.54
CA SER A 166 -7.35 -4.25 29.71
C SER A 166 -7.81 -5.57 30.29
N GLU A 167 -7.42 -6.67 29.65
CA GLU A 167 -7.73 -8.05 30.07
C GLU A 167 -6.44 -8.83 30.27
N PRO A 168 -6.29 -9.58 31.40
CA PRO A 168 -5.12 -10.43 31.59
C PRO A 168 -4.93 -11.47 30.48
N ALA A 169 -3.71 -11.63 29.99
CA ALA A 169 -3.37 -12.62 28.96
C ALA A 169 -1.91 -13.06 29.08
N ASN A 170 -1.65 -14.36 29.18
CA ASN A 170 -0.31 -14.97 29.10
C ASN A 170 0.77 -14.32 29.97
N GLY A 171 0.45 -13.96 31.22
CA GLY A 171 1.39 -13.29 32.15
C GLY A 171 1.53 -11.78 31.91
N GLY A 172 0.81 -11.22 30.95
CA GLY A 172 0.68 -9.81 30.66
C GLY A 172 -0.77 -9.40 30.48
N SER A 173 -1.06 -8.52 29.52
CA SER A 173 -2.42 -8.10 29.22
C SER A 173 -2.66 -7.81 27.73
N THR A 174 -3.91 -7.95 27.33
CA THR A 174 -4.42 -7.41 26.07
C THR A 174 -5.16 -6.11 26.36
N VAL A 175 -4.73 -5.04 25.70
CA VAL A 175 -5.31 -3.69 25.84
C VAL A 175 -6.02 -3.32 24.54
N SER A 176 -7.26 -2.85 24.64
CA SER A 176 -8.03 -2.45 23.46
C SER A 176 -8.78 -1.13 23.67
N PHE A 177 -8.84 -0.34 22.60
CA PHE A 177 -9.57 0.94 22.56
C PHE A 177 -9.98 1.28 21.12
N ALA A 178 -10.81 2.29 21.00
CA ALA A 178 -11.15 2.91 19.72
C ALA A 178 -10.67 4.37 19.72
N ALA A 179 -10.01 4.79 18.63
CA ALA A 179 -9.57 6.16 18.42
C ALA A 179 -9.79 6.56 16.96
N ALA A 180 -10.34 7.75 16.71
CA ALA A 180 -10.63 8.26 15.37
C ALA A 180 -11.40 7.25 14.49
N GLY A 181 -12.37 6.53 15.06
CA GLY A 181 -13.17 5.52 14.35
C GLY A 181 -12.48 4.19 14.10
N LYS A 182 -11.23 4.00 14.56
CA LYS A 182 -10.46 2.77 14.40
C LYS A 182 -10.31 2.00 15.70
N LYS A 183 -10.31 0.67 15.59
CA LYS A 183 -10.01 -0.23 16.70
C LYS A 183 -8.50 -0.47 16.75
N TYR A 184 -7.95 -0.38 17.97
CA TYR A 184 -6.57 -0.78 18.28
C TYR A 184 -6.59 -1.87 19.34
N VAL A 185 -5.75 -2.89 19.16
CA VAL A 185 -5.56 -3.98 20.12
C VAL A 185 -4.06 -4.18 20.28
N GLY A 186 -3.55 -4.08 21.52
CA GLY A 186 -2.14 -4.31 21.81
C GLY A 186 -1.95 -5.39 22.86
N THR A 187 -0.84 -6.11 22.77
CA THR A 187 -0.39 -7.07 23.75
C THR A 187 0.78 -6.48 24.54
N ILE A 188 0.66 -6.49 25.85
CA ILE A 188 1.73 -6.15 26.79
C ILE A 188 2.23 -7.47 27.39
N ASN A 189 3.52 -7.75 27.32
CA ASN A 189 4.13 -8.97 27.84
C ASN A 189 4.41 -8.90 29.36
N ALA A 190 4.88 -10.02 29.94
CA ALA A 190 5.20 -10.11 31.35
C ALA A 190 6.33 -9.16 31.82
N GLN A 191 7.13 -8.62 30.87
CA GLN A 191 8.15 -7.61 31.13
C GLN A 191 7.61 -6.19 31.04
N SER A 192 6.29 -6.03 30.94
CA SER A 192 5.62 -4.74 30.77
C SER A 192 6.08 -3.97 29.51
N GLN A 193 6.32 -4.71 28.42
CA GLN A 193 6.67 -4.16 27.12
C GLN A 193 5.52 -4.40 26.13
N VAL A 194 5.27 -3.45 25.26
CA VAL A 194 4.32 -3.64 24.16
C VAL A 194 4.94 -4.61 23.15
N GLU A 195 4.40 -5.82 23.08
CA GLU A 195 4.90 -6.86 22.18
C GLU A 195 4.31 -6.75 20.78
N LYS A 196 3.05 -6.33 20.70
CA LYS A 196 2.31 -6.28 19.46
C LYS A 196 1.20 -5.22 19.49
N VAL A 197 0.96 -4.57 18.35
CA VAL A 197 -0.20 -3.71 18.14
C VAL A 197 -0.89 -4.09 16.83
N GLN A 198 -2.19 -4.23 16.87
CA GLN A 198 -3.08 -4.56 15.75
C GLN A 198 -4.07 -3.44 15.53
N THR A 199 -4.34 -3.13 14.27
CA THR A 199 -5.43 -2.26 13.82
C THR A 199 -5.91 -2.73 12.44
N TRP A 200 -7.00 -2.17 11.93
CA TRP A 200 -7.58 -2.56 10.64
C TRP A 200 -7.70 -1.33 9.76
N MET A 201 -7.40 -1.52 8.48
CA MET A 201 -7.54 -0.49 7.44
C MET A 201 -8.39 -1.01 6.30
N ASP A 202 -9.19 -0.13 5.72
CA ASP A 202 -9.87 -0.45 4.46
C ASP A 202 -8.89 -0.48 3.30
N THR A 203 -8.96 -1.53 2.48
CA THR A 203 -8.23 -1.61 1.22
C THR A 203 -9.17 -2.03 0.10
N PRO A 204 -9.07 -1.44 -1.11
CA PRO A 204 -10.00 -1.74 -2.20
C PRO A 204 -10.06 -3.23 -2.57
N VAL A 205 -8.93 -3.94 -2.52
CA VAL A 205 -8.86 -5.36 -2.89
C VAL A 205 -9.19 -6.28 -1.72
N LEU A 206 -8.56 -6.07 -0.54
CA LEU A 206 -8.63 -7.00 0.59
C LEU A 206 -9.75 -6.70 1.61
N GLY A 207 -10.39 -5.51 1.53
CA GLY A 207 -11.40 -5.09 2.51
C GLY A 207 -10.80 -4.67 3.85
N ASP A 208 -11.42 -5.07 4.96
CA ASP A 208 -10.97 -4.78 6.33
C ASP A 208 -9.65 -5.52 6.60
N THR A 209 -8.56 -4.89 6.22
CA THR A 209 -7.23 -5.49 6.21
C THR A 209 -6.54 -5.29 7.56
N LEU A 210 -6.16 -6.39 8.20
CA LEU A 210 -5.35 -6.35 9.43
C LEU A 210 -3.97 -5.77 9.14
N VAL A 211 -3.58 -4.77 9.95
CA VAL A 211 -2.22 -4.27 10.09
C VAL A 211 -1.74 -4.66 11.47
N GLU A 212 -0.68 -5.46 11.53
CA GLU A 212 -0.06 -5.92 12.77
C GLU A 212 1.38 -5.45 12.84
N THR A 213 1.78 -4.84 13.94
CA THR A 213 3.18 -4.46 14.20
C THR A 213 3.67 -5.19 15.42
N VAL A 214 4.74 -5.95 15.26
CA VAL A 214 5.42 -6.74 16.32
C VAL A 214 6.71 -6.04 16.72
N TYR A 215 7.00 -6.01 18.01
CA TYR A 215 8.14 -5.37 18.64
C TYR A 215 8.93 -6.39 19.44
N SER A 216 10.24 -6.47 19.19
CA SER A 216 11.12 -7.38 19.91
C SER A 216 12.46 -6.72 20.23
N ASP A 217 13.31 -7.45 20.97
CA ASP A 217 14.68 -7.05 21.29
C ASP A 217 14.77 -5.67 21.96
N TYR A 218 13.88 -5.41 22.92
CA TYR A 218 13.87 -4.17 23.66
C TYR A 218 15.22 -3.86 24.32
N LYS A 219 15.70 -2.64 24.13
CA LYS A 219 16.96 -2.15 24.67
C LYS A 219 16.80 -0.75 25.25
N ASP A 220 17.67 -0.40 26.15
CA ASP A 220 17.85 0.98 26.59
C ASP A 220 18.74 1.73 25.58
N PHE A 221 18.14 2.66 24.88
CA PHE A 221 18.82 3.59 23.98
C PHE A 221 19.06 4.92 24.72
N ALA A 222 20.11 4.98 25.56
CA ALA A 222 20.49 6.15 26.32
C ALA A 222 19.33 6.72 27.19
N GLY A 223 18.66 5.85 27.93
CA GLY A 223 17.53 6.19 28.81
C GLY A 223 16.15 6.07 28.17
N VAL A 224 16.06 5.56 26.95
CA VAL A 224 14.80 5.28 26.26
C VAL A 224 14.65 3.78 26.01
N MET A 225 13.74 3.13 26.73
CA MET A 225 13.41 1.74 26.46
C MET A 225 12.59 1.65 25.17
N PHE A 226 13.16 1.02 24.13
CA PHE A 226 12.56 0.95 22.79
C PHE A 226 12.90 -0.39 22.11
N PRO A 227 12.03 -0.94 21.22
CA PRO A 227 12.34 -2.17 20.49
C PRO A 227 13.50 -1.95 19.52
N ALA A 228 14.44 -2.86 19.47
CA ALA A 228 15.51 -2.87 18.48
C ALA A 228 15.08 -3.55 17.16
N HIS A 229 13.96 -4.26 17.15
CA HIS A 229 13.42 -4.87 15.95
C HIS A 229 11.91 -4.58 15.84
N ILE A 230 11.49 -4.09 14.67
CA ILE A 230 10.11 -3.72 14.36
C ILE A 230 9.72 -4.41 13.06
N VAL A 231 8.69 -5.26 13.11
CA VAL A 231 8.12 -5.91 11.93
C VAL A 231 6.66 -5.51 11.81
N ARG A 232 6.26 -4.95 10.67
CA ARG A 232 4.85 -4.68 10.35
C ARG A 232 4.40 -5.57 9.21
N THR A 233 3.23 -6.20 9.38
CA THR A 233 2.56 -6.99 8.35
C THR A 233 1.25 -6.34 7.94
N GLN A 234 0.87 -6.49 6.67
CA GLN A 234 -0.41 -6.08 6.13
C GLN A 234 -0.82 -7.05 5.02
N GLY A 235 -2.08 -7.47 5.04
CA GLY A 235 -2.55 -8.48 4.09
C GLY A 235 -1.84 -9.84 4.24
N GLY A 236 -1.37 -10.16 5.45
CA GLY A 236 -0.72 -11.43 5.77
C GLY A 236 0.79 -11.48 5.52
N TYR A 237 1.40 -10.44 4.92
CA TYR A 237 2.84 -10.41 4.61
C TYR A 237 3.50 -9.16 5.17
N PRO A 238 4.84 -9.18 5.42
CA PRO A 238 5.57 -8.01 5.84
C PRO A 238 5.44 -6.85 4.86
N VAL A 239 5.30 -5.62 5.40
CA VAL A 239 5.38 -4.35 4.67
C VAL A 239 6.54 -3.49 5.18
N LEU A 240 7.04 -3.76 6.39
CA LEU A 240 8.20 -3.11 6.99
C LEU A 240 8.90 -4.09 7.93
N ASP A 241 10.23 -4.11 7.89
CA ASP A 241 11.10 -4.90 8.79
C ASP A 241 12.35 -4.07 9.06
N ILE A 242 12.47 -3.48 10.26
CA ILE A 242 13.53 -2.51 10.60
C ILE A 242 14.28 -2.94 11.86
N ILE A 243 15.59 -2.97 11.74
CA ILE A 243 16.51 -3.05 12.88
C ILE A 243 16.89 -1.64 13.29
N VAL A 244 16.46 -1.25 14.48
CA VAL A 244 16.70 0.08 15.05
C VAL A 244 18.12 0.14 15.62
N SER A 245 18.85 1.18 15.22
CA SER A 245 20.22 1.43 15.68
C SER A 245 20.37 2.63 16.61
N GLU A 246 19.46 3.59 16.54
CA GLU A 246 19.48 4.82 17.34
C GLU A 246 18.07 5.27 17.70
N VAL A 247 17.91 5.77 18.93
CA VAL A 247 16.66 6.41 19.40
C VAL A 247 16.99 7.69 20.13
N LYS A 248 16.24 8.77 19.87
CA LYS A 248 16.34 10.05 20.57
C LYS A 248 15.02 10.40 21.21
N LEU A 249 15.08 10.75 22.51
CA LEU A 249 13.92 11.19 23.27
C LEU A 249 13.75 12.71 23.15
N ASN A 250 12.51 13.13 22.93
CA ASN A 250 12.10 14.55 22.87
C ASN A 250 12.95 15.42 21.91
N PRO A 251 13.31 14.92 20.71
CA PRO A 251 13.89 15.80 19.72
C PRO A 251 12.86 16.88 19.31
N ALA A 252 13.36 18.02 18.84
CA ALA A 252 12.50 19.03 18.26
C ALA A 252 11.91 18.48 16.93
N VAL A 253 10.62 18.13 16.94
CA VAL A 253 9.87 17.70 15.75
C VAL A 253 8.79 18.73 15.51
N ASP A 254 9.10 19.70 14.63
CA ASP A 254 8.17 20.72 14.17
C ASP A 254 7.90 20.51 12.68
N LEU A 255 6.65 20.18 12.35
CA LEU A 255 6.20 19.84 11.00
C LEU A 255 5.00 20.74 10.61
N PRO A 256 5.27 22.03 10.37
CA PRO A 256 4.22 22.94 9.94
C PRO A 256 3.67 22.51 8.58
N VAL A 257 2.36 22.54 8.45
CA VAL A 257 1.71 22.20 7.18
C VAL A 257 1.97 23.30 6.16
N PRO A 258 2.57 23.00 4.99
CA PRO A 258 2.79 24.02 3.95
C PRO A 258 1.48 24.56 3.38
N ASP A 259 1.45 25.82 2.99
CA ASP A 259 0.21 26.46 2.52
C ASP A 259 -0.38 25.78 1.27
N GLN A 260 0.46 25.31 0.34
CA GLN A 260 0.00 24.54 -0.81
C GLN A 260 -0.65 23.21 -0.44
N VAL A 261 -0.31 22.62 0.72
CA VAL A 261 -0.95 21.40 1.24
C VAL A 261 -2.28 21.72 1.91
N LYS A 262 -2.35 22.83 2.69
CA LYS A 262 -3.60 23.28 3.34
C LYS A 262 -4.68 23.64 2.33
N THR A 263 -4.29 24.29 1.24
CA THR A 263 -5.21 24.80 0.21
C THR A 263 -5.47 23.78 -0.91
N PHE A 264 -4.80 22.61 -0.87
CA PHE A 264 -4.99 21.59 -1.89
C PHE A 264 -6.41 21.05 -1.86
N THR A 265 -7.05 21.10 -3.02
CA THR A 265 -8.31 20.40 -3.26
C THR A 265 -8.05 19.33 -4.31
N ALA A 266 -8.39 18.09 -3.97
CA ALA A 266 -8.25 17.00 -4.92
C ALA A 266 -9.10 17.30 -6.16
N PRO A 267 -8.53 17.25 -7.38
CA PRO A 267 -9.32 17.44 -8.57
C PRO A 267 -10.39 16.34 -8.68
N PRO A 268 -11.55 16.64 -9.26
CA PRO A 268 -12.55 15.62 -9.50
C PRO A 268 -11.97 14.51 -10.38
N VAL A 269 -12.46 13.30 -10.19
CA VAL A 269 -12.06 12.15 -11.01
C VAL A 269 -12.50 12.43 -12.46
N GLN A 270 -11.52 12.64 -13.34
CA GLN A 270 -11.78 12.90 -14.77
C GLN A 270 -11.55 11.64 -15.59
N VAL A 271 -12.39 11.45 -16.61
CA VAL A 271 -12.23 10.38 -17.59
C VAL A 271 -12.27 11.01 -18.98
N ASN A 272 -11.12 10.98 -19.65
CA ASN A 272 -10.99 11.40 -21.04
C ASN A 272 -11.19 10.19 -21.96
N VAL A 273 -11.81 10.40 -23.12
CA VAL A 273 -12.09 9.34 -24.08
C VAL A 273 -11.33 9.60 -25.38
N GLN A 274 -10.57 8.60 -25.82
CA GLN A 274 -9.94 8.57 -27.12
C GLN A 274 -10.47 7.38 -27.91
N LYS A 275 -11.04 7.60 -29.09
CA LYS A 275 -11.44 6.51 -30.00
C LYS A 275 -10.19 5.95 -30.69
N LEU A 276 -9.90 4.65 -30.48
CA LEU A 276 -8.77 3.96 -31.13
C LEU A 276 -9.15 3.32 -32.45
N ALA A 277 -10.35 2.77 -32.51
CA ALA A 277 -10.96 2.18 -33.68
C ALA A 277 -12.49 2.26 -33.58
N ASP A 278 -13.22 1.79 -34.56
CA ASP A 278 -14.68 1.73 -34.48
C ASP A 278 -15.08 0.76 -33.34
N GLY A 279 -15.82 1.30 -32.33
CA GLY A 279 -16.23 0.56 -31.14
C GLY A 279 -15.09 0.23 -30.17
N VAL A 280 -13.94 0.89 -30.23
CA VAL A 280 -12.82 0.71 -29.29
C VAL A 280 -12.42 2.06 -28.71
N TYR A 281 -12.56 2.22 -27.39
CA TYR A 281 -12.38 3.49 -26.68
C TYR A 281 -11.40 3.37 -25.52
N TYR A 282 -10.44 4.29 -25.47
CA TYR A 282 -9.42 4.37 -24.43
C TYR A 282 -9.82 5.42 -23.41
N MET A 283 -10.05 5.00 -22.16
CA MET A 283 -10.51 5.80 -21.03
C MET A 283 -9.31 6.18 -20.14
N THR A 284 -8.87 7.42 -20.22
CA THR A 284 -7.70 7.95 -19.52
C THR A 284 -8.07 8.96 -18.43
N GLY A 285 -7.12 9.71 -17.88
CA GLY A 285 -7.34 10.75 -16.86
C GLY A 285 -6.89 10.36 -15.44
N ALA A 286 -6.19 9.23 -15.31
CA ALA A 286 -5.51 8.80 -14.10
C ALA A 286 -4.25 8.01 -14.49
N ASN A 287 -3.50 7.49 -13.49
CA ASN A 287 -2.29 6.70 -13.76
C ASN A 287 -2.60 5.36 -14.44
N ALA A 288 -3.74 4.75 -14.12
CA ALA A 288 -4.18 3.51 -14.76
C ALA A 288 -5.44 3.78 -15.61
N HIS A 289 -5.47 3.16 -16.80
CA HIS A 289 -6.48 3.37 -17.84
C HIS A 289 -7.40 2.16 -17.99
N THR A 290 -8.46 2.32 -18.78
CA THR A 290 -9.39 1.25 -19.11
C THR A 290 -9.68 1.32 -20.61
N ILE A 291 -9.85 0.17 -21.27
CA ILE A 291 -10.38 0.11 -22.63
C ILE A 291 -11.83 -0.35 -22.56
N ALA A 292 -12.72 0.33 -23.29
CA ALA A 292 -14.09 -0.11 -23.53
C ALA A 292 -14.23 -0.61 -24.95
N ILE A 293 -14.74 -1.83 -25.13
CA ILE A 293 -14.91 -2.49 -26.40
C ILE A 293 -16.40 -2.75 -26.62
N ASP A 294 -16.95 -2.14 -27.66
CA ASP A 294 -18.34 -2.28 -28.06
C ASP A 294 -18.55 -3.58 -28.87
N GLN A 295 -19.32 -4.49 -28.31
CA GLN A 295 -19.81 -5.70 -28.96
C GLN A 295 -21.28 -5.50 -29.40
N SER A 296 -21.85 -6.44 -30.15
CA SER A 296 -23.19 -6.30 -30.73
C SER A 296 -24.27 -6.00 -29.68
N ASP A 297 -24.25 -6.64 -28.53
CA ASP A 297 -25.29 -6.58 -27.49
C ASP A 297 -24.75 -6.23 -26.09
N HIS A 298 -23.43 -6.07 -25.93
CA HIS A 298 -22.79 -5.80 -24.66
C HIS A 298 -21.46 -5.05 -24.83
N ILE A 299 -20.87 -4.68 -23.71
CA ILE A 299 -19.56 -4.02 -23.62
C ILE A 299 -18.60 -4.95 -22.88
N VAL A 300 -17.37 -5.02 -23.36
CA VAL A 300 -16.23 -5.61 -22.62
C VAL A 300 -15.33 -4.46 -22.16
N ALA A 301 -15.11 -4.35 -20.86
CA ALA A 301 -14.10 -3.45 -20.30
C ALA A 301 -12.79 -4.22 -20.11
N VAL A 302 -11.66 -3.57 -20.32
CA VAL A 302 -10.35 -4.10 -19.99
C VAL A 302 -9.77 -3.20 -18.90
N GLU A 303 -9.58 -3.75 -17.73
CA GLU A 303 -9.12 -3.20 -16.46
C GLU A 303 -10.18 -2.48 -15.61
N GLY A 304 -10.19 -2.84 -14.31
CA GLY A 304 -10.92 -2.17 -13.25
C GLY A 304 -9.96 -1.49 -12.27
N PRO A 305 -9.39 -0.32 -12.63
CA PRO A 305 -8.23 0.23 -11.95
C PRO A 305 -8.54 0.89 -10.60
N ALA A 306 -7.51 0.94 -9.76
CA ALA A 306 -7.37 1.74 -8.56
C ALA A 306 -8.40 1.46 -7.46
N ASN A 307 -9.64 1.97 -7.58
CA ASN A 307 -10.67 1.93 -6.53
C ASN A 307 -12.08 2.12 -7.09
N GLU A 308 -13.08 2.05 -6.19
CA GLU A 308 -14.50 2.24 -6.52
C GLU A 308 -14.76 3.57 -7.24
N ALA A 309 -14.29 4.70 -6.68
CA ALA A 309 -14.57 6.02 -7.23
C ALA A 309 -14.03 6.20 -8.67
N ARG A 310 -12.83 5.68 -8.96
CA ARG A 310 -12.28 5.69 -10.31
C ARG A 310 -13.10 4.83 -11.25
N SER A 311 -13.45 3.62 -10.84
CA SER A 311 -14.23 2.68 -11.65
C SER A 311 -15.66 3.16 -11.88
N GLU A 312 -16.31 3.81 -10.91
CA GLU A 312 -17.63 4.46 -11.12
C GLU A 312 -17.57 5.54 -12.19
N ALA A 313 -16.57 6.42 -12.14
CA ALA A 313 -16.38 7.46 -13.13
C ALA A 313 -16.14 6.87 -14.54
N VAL A 314 -15.34 5.81 -14.64
CA VAL A 314 -15.09 5.11 -15.91
C VAL A 314 -16.35 4.43 -16.42
N ILE A 315 -17.09 3.70 -15.57
CA ILE A 315 -18.36 3.04 -15.94
C ILE A 315 -19.38 4.06 -16.43
N ALA A 316 -19.50 5.20 -15.74
CA ALA A 316 -20.40 6.28 -16.19
C ALA A 316 -20.01 6.80 -17.57
N LYS A 317 -18.71 7.01 -17.81
CA LYS A 317 -18.19 7.45 -19.10
C LYS A 317 -18.35 6.41 -20.22
N ILE A 318 -18.19 5.13 -19.89
CA ILE A 318 -18.48 4.02 -20.83
C ILE A 318 -19.95 4.06 -21.26
N LYS A 319 -20.88 4.16 -20.31
CA LYS A 319 -22.33 4.21 -20.59
C LYS A 319 -22.74 5.45 -21.40
N GLU A 320 -22.06 6.58 -21.17
CA GLU A 320 -22.25 7.81 -21.98
C GLU A 320 -21.76 7.59 -23.42
N THR A 321 -20.60 6.93 -23.59
CA THR A 321 -19.94 6.73 -24.88
C THR A 321 -20.61 5.61 -25.71
N ILE A 322 -21.06 4.54 -25.04
CA ILE A 322 -21.70 3.37 -25.66
C ILE A 322 -23.05 3.15 -24.94
N PRO A 323 -24.10 3.88 -25.31
CA PRO A 323 -25.39 3.83 -24.65
C PRO A 323 -26.14 2.51 -24.90
N ASN A 324 -27.05 2.18 -23.96
CA ASN A 324 -28.03 1.09 -24.08
C ASN A 324 -27.45 -0.34 -24.14
N LYS A 325 -26.21 -0.54 -23.67
CA LYS A 325 -25.61 -1.86 -23.57
C LYS A 325 -25.07 -2.11 -22.15
N PRO A 326 -25.23 -3.32 -21.60
CA PRO A 326 -24.62 -3.69 -20.33
C PRO A 326 -23.12 -3.91 -20.49
N ILE A 327 -22.34 -3.62 -19.43
CA ILE A 327 -20.97 -4.12 -19.34
C ILE A 327 -21.07 -5.56 -18.86
N ARG A 328 -20.81 -6.52 -19.76
CA ARG A 328 -20.95 -7.95 -19.49
C ARG A 328 -19.69 -8.57 -18.96
N TYR A 329 -18.53 -8.07 -19.36
CA TYR A 329 -17.23 -8.57 -18.96
C TYR A 329 -16.31 -7.45 -18.53
N VAL A 330 -15.49 -7.73 -17.53
CA VAL A 330 -14.28 -6.94 -17.22
C VAL A 330 -13.08 -7.86 -17.23
N VAL A 331 -12.12 -7.59 -18.13
CA VAL A 331 -10.87 -8.35 -18.20
C VAL A 331 -9.86 -7.69 -17.29
N ASN A 332 -9.24 -8.48 -16.40
CA ASN A 332 -8.17 -8.03 -15.52
C ASN A 332 -6.82 -8.53 -16.05
N SER A 333 -5.89 -7.62 -16.29
CA SER A 333 -4.58 -7.96 -16.82
C SER A 333 -3.74 -8.76 -15.82
N HIS A 334 -3.74 -8.38 -14.55
CA HIS A 334 -3.04 -9.07 -13.48
C HIS A 334 -3.51 -8.60 -12.08
N VAL A 335 -2.99 -9.24 -11.02
CA VAL A 335 -3.54 -9.13 -9.66
C VAL A 335 -3.16 -7.85 -8.91
N HIS A 336 -2.23 -7.03 -9.39
CA HIS A 336 -1.78 -5.82 -8.69
C HIS A 336 -2.94 -4.87 -8.36
N PHE A 337 -2.84 -4.17 -7.21
CA PHE A 337 -3.98 -3.45 -6.66
C PHE A 337 -4.38 -2.21 -7.45
N ASP A 338 -3.45 -1.60 -8.17
CA ASP A 338 -3.73 -0.52 -9.10
C ASP A 338 -4.49 -0.97 -10.37
N HIS A 339 -4.47 -2.28 -10.70
CA HIS A 339 -5.23 -2.90 -11.79
C HIS A 339 -6.51 -3.60 -11.33
N SER A 340 -6.59 -4.00 -10.07
CA SER A 340 -7.69 -4.82 -9.57
C SER A 340 -8.59 -4.12 -8.54
N GLY A 341 -8.17 -2.96 -8.02
CA GLY A 341 -8.88 -2.29 -6.92
C GLY A 341 -10.31 -1.84 -7.23
N GLY A 342 -10.64 -1.69 -8.50
CA GLY A 342 -11.99 -1.30 -8.92
C GLY A 342 -12.83 -2.43 -9.52
N LEU A 343 -12.32 -3.66 -9.64
CA LEU A 343 -13.05 -4.80 -10.25
C LEU A 343 -14.39 -5.06 -9.59
N ARG A 344 -14.49 -4.92 -8.28
CA ARG A 344 -15.73 -5.12 -7.52
C ARG A 344 -16.85 -4.18 -7.95
N THR A 345 -16.51 -2.98 -8.43
CA THR A 345 -17.48 -2.01 -8.96
C THR A 345 -18.10 -2.52 -10.26
N TYR A 346 -17.31 -3.18 -11.12
CA TYR A 346 -17.81 -3.83 -12.34
C TYR A 346 -18.67 -5.06 -12.04
N VAL A 347 -18.31 -5.83 -11.00
CA VAL A 347 -19.17 -6.95 -10.53
C VAL A 347 -20.52 -6.42 -10.05
N ASP A 348 -20.55 -5.31 -9.33
CA ASP A 348 -21.81 -4.68 -8.92
C ASP A 348 -22.63 -4.19 -10.13
N GLU A 349 -22.01 -3.78 -11.23
CA GLU A 349 -22.69 -3.51 -12.49
C GLU A 349 -23.24 -4.77 -13.20
N GLY A 350 -22.84 -5.97 -12.76
CA GLY A 350 -23.24 -7.26 -13.32
C GLY A 350 -22.22 -7.88 -14.26
N ALA A 351 -21.01 -7.37 -14.31
CA ALA A 351 -19.95 -7.91 -15.16
C ALA A 351 -19.35 -9.20 -14.59
N THR A 352 -19.04 -10.15 -15.48
CA THR A 352 -18.18 -11.30 -15.19
C THR A 352 -16.73 -10.88 -15.28
N VAL A 353 -15.91 -11.28 -14.31
CA VAL A 353 -14.46 -11.00 -14.29
C VAL A 353 -13.73 -12.08 -15.08
N VAL A 354 -13.03 -11.66 -16.14
CA VAL A 354 -12.15 -12.54 -16.92
C VAL A 354 -10.72 -12.30 -16.42
N THR A 355 -10.09 -13.29 -15.82
CA THR A 355 -8.76 -13.15 -15.22
C THR A 355 -7.95 -14.43 -15.37
N HIS A 356 -6.62 -14.34 -15.14
CA HIS A 356 -5.78 -15.53 -15.16
C HIS A 356 -6.25 -16.56 -14.11
N GLN A 357 -6.18 -17.83 -14.44
CA GLN A 357 -6.67 -18.92 -13.56
C GLN A 357 -6.06 -18.89 -12.14
N MET A 358 -4.84 -18.39 -11.97
CA MET A 358 -4.21 -18.28 -10.66
C MET A 358 -4.76 -17.11 -9.83
N ASN A 359 -5.34 -16.09 -10.45
CA ASN A 359 -5.87 -14.90 -9.77
C ASN A 359 -7.29 -15.13 -9.23
N GLN A 360 -8.09 -15.99 -9.88
CA GLN A 360 -9.48 -16.22 -9.48
C GLN A 360 -9.62 -16.66 -8.01
N PRO A 361 -8.92 -17.73 -7.50
CA PRO A 361 -9.06 -18.13 -6.10
C PRO A 361 -8.64 -17.03 -5.10
N TYR A 362 -7.68 -16.20 -5.50
CA TYR A 362 -7.27 -15.06 -4.70
C TYR A 362 -8.39 -14.02 -4.57
N PHE A 363 -9.02 -13.64 -5.68
CA PHE A 363 -10.14 -12.70 -5.63
C PHE A 363 -11.33 -13.28 -4.87
N GLU A 364 -11.67 -14.55 -5.06
CA GLU A 364 -12.72 -15.23 -4.31
C GLU A 364 -12.48 -15.14 -2.80
N THR A 365 -11.25 -15.42 -2.35
CA THR A 365 -10.86 -15.34 -0.94
C THR A 365 -10.88 -13.89 -0.44
N ALA A 366 -10.23 -12.95 -1.15
CA ALA A 366 -10.13 -11.56 -0.76
C ALA A 366 -11.50 -10.86 -0.72
N TRP A 367 -12.41 -11.22 -1.62
CA TRP A 367 -13.74 -10.61 -1.68
C TRP A 367 -14.76 -11.22 -0.72
N ALA A 368 -14.46 -12.38 -0.15
CA ALA A 368 -15.21 -12.93 0.99
C ALA A 368 -14.85 -12.27 2.33
N ALA A 369 -13.74 -11.53 2.39
CA ALA A 369 -13.33 -10.80 3.60
C ALA A 369 -14.34 -9.69 3.99
N PRO A 370 -14.47 -9.38 5.29
CA PRO A 370 -15.33 -8.29 5.76
C PRO A 370 -14.99 -6.94 5.12
N ARG A 371 -16.01 -6.10 4.92
CA ARG A 371 -15.90 -4.71 4.48
C ARG A 371 -16.83 -3.84 5.33
N THR A 372 -16.49 -3.76 6.61
CA THR A 372 -17.30 -3.06 7.59
C THR A 372 -16.80 -1.65 7.86
N ILE A 373 -15.51 -1.39 7.60
CA ILE A 373 -14.89 -0.07 7.78
C ILE A 373 -15.43 0.89 6.71
N ASN A 374 -15.39 0.47 5.45
CA ASN A 374 -15.87 1.27 4.31
C ASN A 374 -16.56 0.35 3.30
N PRO A 375 -17.84 -0.02 3.50
CA PRO A 375 -18.54 -0.92 2.60
C PRO A 375 -18.65 -0.33 1.18
N ASP A 376 -18.07 -1.01 0.18
CA ASP A 376 -18.19 -0.67 -1.22
C ASP A 376 -19.58 -1.03 -1.79
N ARG A 377 -19.85 -0.70 -3.05
CA ARG A 377 -21.13 -0.98 -3.71
C ARG A 377 -21.47 -2.47 -3.69
N LEU A 378 -20.49 -3.34 -4.00
CA LEU A 378 -20.70 -4.78 -4.03
C LEU A 378 -21.01 -5.33 -2.62
N ALA A 379 -20.37 -4.83 -1.57
CA ALA A 379 -20.69 -5.20 -0.19
C ALA A 379 -22.11 -4.79 0.21
N ARG A 380 -22.58 -3.62 -0.25
CA ARG A 380 -23.94 -3.12 -0.02
C ARG A 380 -24.98 -3.91 -0.82
N SER A 381 -24.73 -4.20 -2.08
CA SER A 381 -25.66 -4.91 -2.97
C SER A 381 -25.70 -6.41 -2.75
N LYS A 382 -24.63 -6.98 -2.19
CA LYS A 382 -24.45 -8.44 -1.94
C LYS A 382 -24.57 -9.30 -3.20
N LYS A 383 -24.27 -8.75 -4.38
CA LYS A 383 -24.23 -9.53 -5.61
C LYS A 383 -23.07 -10.52 -5.57
N THR A 384 -23.25 -11.67 -6.19
CA THR A 384 -22.22 -12.71 -6.30
C THR A 384 -21.33 -12.41 -7.51
N ALA A 385 -20.02 -12.52 -7.33
CA ALA A 385 -19.07 -12.41 -8.41
C ALA A 385 -19.11 -13.66 -9.32
N SER A 386 -19.01 -13.43 -10.62
CA SER A 386 -18.80 -14.46 -11.63
C SER A 386 -17.40 -14.32 -12.22
N PHE A 387 -16.75 -15.46 -12.50
CA PHE A 387 -15.40 -15.48 -13.07
C PHE A 387 -15.33 -16.38 -14.30
N GLU A 388 -14.51 -15.98 -15.28
CA GLU A 388 -14.00 -16.81 -16.35
C GLU A 388 -12.48 -16.87 -16.26
N ALA A 389 -11.95 -18.08 -16.00
CA ALA A 389 -10.52 -18.31 -15.79
C ALA A 389 -9.80 -18.52 -17.11
N VAL A 390 -8.69 -17.80 -17.31
CA VAL A 390 -7.83 -17.94 -18.49
C VAL A 390 -6.56 -18.69 -18.11
N SER A 391 -6.26 -19.80 -18.79
CA SER A 391 -4.97 -20.50 -18.67
C SER A 391 -3.96 -19.95 -19.69
N ASP A 392 -4.19 -20.26 -21.00
CA ASP A 392 -3.31 -19.85 -22.09
C ASP A 392 -3.96 -18.79 -22.97
N LYS A 393 -5.18 -19.11 -23.44
CA LYS A 393 -5.97 -18.26 -24.34
C LYS A 393 -7.46 -18.39 -24.03
N HIS A 394 -8.15 -17.26 -24.10
CA HIS A 394 -9.62 -17.18 -24.07
C HIS A 394 -10.09 -16.23 -25.17
N VAL A 395 -11.31 -16.44 -25.71
CA VAL A 395 -11.86 -15.59 -26.76
C VAL A 395 -13.28 -15.18 -26.39
N LEU A 396 -13.50 -13.89 -26.20
CA LEU A 396 -14.84 -13.31 -26.16
C LEU A 396 -15.24 -12.89 -27.58
N THR A 397 -16.45 -13.26 -28.00
CA THR A 397 -16.93 -12.95 -29.36
C THR A 397 -18.41 -12.69 -29.40
N ASP A 398 -18.84 -11.78 -30.28
CA ASP A 398 -20.23 -11.55 -30.66
C ASP A 398 -20.54 -12.06 -32.08
N GLY A 399 -19.63 -12.84 -32.67
CA GLY A 399 -19.69 -13.31 -34.05
C GLY A 399 -19.19 -12.27 -35.11
N LYS A 400 -18.94 -11.01 -34.72
CA LYS A 400 -18.43 -9.95 -35.61
C LYS A 400 -17.03 -9.47 -35.19
N ARG A 401 -16.75 -9.45 -33.88
CA ARG A 401 -15.46 -9.05 -33.33
C ARG A 401 -15.00 -10.12 -32.34
N ASN A 402 -13.79 -10.61 -32.53
CA ASN A 402 -13.09 -11.42 -31.55
C ASN A 402 -12.22 -10.55 -30.67
N ILE A 403 -12.26 -10.81 -29.37
CA ILE A 403 -11.39 -10.27 -28.36
C ILE A 403 -10.58 -11.43 -27.82
N GLU A 404 -9.33 -11.52 -28.21
CA GLU A 404 -8.44 -12.61 -27.78
C GLU A 404 -7.72 -12.19 -26.50
N ILE A 405 -7.77 -13.00 -25.47
CA ILE A 405 -7.10 -12.80 -24.18
C ILE A 405 -6.03 -13.87 -24.07
N HIS A 406 -4.76 -13.45 -23.98
CA HIS A 406 -3.62 -14.35 -23.97
C HIS A 406 -2.82 -14.22 -22.69
N SER A 407 -2.41 -15.34 -22.11
CA SER A 407 -1.40 -15.38 -21.06
C SER A 407 -0.01 -15.21 -21.69
N ILE A 408 0.80 -14.31 -21.13
CA ILE A 408 2.19 -14.16 -21.56
C ILE A 408 3.11 -15.04 -20.70
N ALA A 409 4.08 -15.68 -21.35
CA ALA A 409 5.03 -16.57 -20.68
C ALA A 409 6.24 -15.79 -20.16
N GLY A 410 6.76 -16.18 -19.00
CA GLY A 410 8.03 -15.67 -18.48
C GLY A 410 8.00 -14.22 -18.03
N SER A 411 6.83 -13.66 -17.70
CA SER A 411 6.72 -12.29 -17.20
C SER A 411 7.48 -12.13 -15.88
N GLY A 412 8.46 -11.23 -15.86
CA GLY A 412 9.14 -10.85 -14.61
C GLY A 412 8.32 -9.96 -13.69
N HIS A 413 7.24 -9.37 -14.22
CA HIS A 413 6.35 -8.47 -13.47
C HIS A 413 5.33 -9.24 -12.64
N ASN A 414 4.55 -10.12 -13.29
CA ASN A 414 3.52 -10.92 -12.64
C ASN A 414 3.35 -12.27 -13.37
N ASP A 415 3.19 -13.37 -12.61
CA ASP A 415 3.10 -14.72 -13.18
C ASP A 415 1.75 -15.00 -13.85
N GLY A 416 0.70 -14.30 -13.43
CA GLY A 416 -0.66 -14.37 -13.99
C GLY A 416 -1.00 -13.22 -14.93
N PHE A 417 -0.05 -12.81 -15.80
CA PHE A 417 -0.20 -11.65 -16.65
C PHE A 417 -0.95 -11.98 -17.95
N LEU A 418 -2.02 -11.23 -18.22
CA LEU A 418 -2.82 -11.33 -19.43
C LEU A 418 -2.66 -10.08 -20.30
N VAL A 419 -2.67 -10.28 -21.62
CA VAL A 419 -2.82 -9.23 -22.61
C VAL A 419 -4.08 -9.48 -23.44
N VAL A 420 -4.69 -8.42 -23.94
CA VAL A 420 -5.88 -8.49 -24.79
C VAL A 420 -5.54 -8.05 -26.20
N TYR A 421 -5.89 -8.85 -27.18
CA TYR A 421 -5.62 -8.56 -28.60
C TYR A 421 -6.91 -8.50 -29.41
N LEU A 422 -7.04 -7.47 -30.23
CA LEU A 422 -8.11 -7.26 -31.18
C LEU A 422 -7.61 -7.55 -32.61
N PRO A 423 -7.81 -8.78 -33.16
CA PRO A 423 -7.20 -9.17 -34.43
C PRO A 423 -7.62 -8.30 -35.61
N LYS A 424 -8.89 -7.89 -35.65
CA LYS A 424 -9.44 -7.05 -36.72
C LYS A 424 -8.83 -5.65 -36.73
N GLU A 425 -8.68 -5.05 -35.56
CA GLU A 425 -8.15 -3.71 -35.36
C GLU A 425 -6.62 -3.67 -35.23
N LYS A 426 -5.99 -4.85 -35.02
CA LYS A 426 -4.55 -5.01 -34.76
C LYS A 426 -4.09 -4.20 -33.54
N ILE A 427 -4.93 -4.16 -32.50
CA ILE A 427 -4.66 -3.45 -31.25
C ILE A 427 -4.31 -4.46 -30.16
N LEU A 428 -3.16 -4.28 -29.54
CA LEU A 428 -2.76 -4.96 -28.31
C LEU A 428 -3.03 -4.05 -27.12
N ILE A 429 -3.68 -4.58 -26.08
CA ILE A 429 -3.94 -3.91 -24.80
C ILE A 429 -3.13 -4.67 -23.75
N GLU A 430 -2.33 -3.96 -22.97
CA GLU A 430 -1.47 -4.56 -21.95
C GLU A 430 -1.36 -3.66 -20.72
N GLY A 431 -1.04 -4.23 -19.57
CA GLY A 431 -0.90 -3.52 -18.29
C GLY A 431 0.47 -2.84 -18.12
N ASP A 432 1.41 -3.54 -17.49
CA ASP A 432 2.69 -3.01 -17.00
C ASP A 432 3.91 -3.56 -17.76
N ALA A 433 3.68 -4.29 -18.84
CA ALA A 433 4.79 -4.84 -19.62
C ALA A 433 5.50 -3.76 -20.44
N PHE A 434 4.78 -2.72 -20.86
CA PHE A 434 5.35 -1.57 -21.56
C PHE A 434 4.66 -0.28 -21.13
N THR A 435 5.32 0.52 -20.31
CA THR A 435 4.88 1.88 -19.96
C THR A 435 5.62 2.89 -20.86
N PRO A 436 4.96 3.43 -21.89
CA PRO A 436 5.60 4.37 -22.80
C PRO A 436 5.90 5.72 -22.11
N GLY A 437 7.01 6.34 -22.49
CA GLY A 437 7.28 7.74 -22.16
C GLY A 437 6.52 8.72 -23.09
N ALA A 438 6.82 10.02 -22.91
CA ALA A 438 6.37 11.05 -23.85
C ALA A 438 6.83 10.74 -25.28
N ALA A 439 6.14 11.31 -26.28
CA ALA A 439 6.41 10.99 -27.70
C ALA A 439 7.82 11.38 -28.16
N ASP A 440 8.40 12.40 -27.55
CA ASP A 440 9.74 12.95 -27.80
C ASP A 440 10.80 12.45 -26.81
N ALA A 441 10.43 11.59 -25.86
CA ALA A 441 11.38 11.02 -24.92
C ALA A 441 12.35 10.07 -25.62
N PRO A 442 13.67 10.16 -25.34
CA PRO A 442 14.63 9.22 -25.90
C PRO A 442 14.34 7.80 -25.38
N PRO A 443 14.66 6.77 -26.18
CA PRO A 443 14.60 5.40 -25.68
C PRO A 443 15.44 5.20 -24.41
N PRO A 444 15.05 4.30 -23.50
CA PRO A 444 15.82 4.03 -22.30
C PRO A 444 17.21 3.49 -22.66
N ALA A 445 18.26 3.94 -21.95
CA ALA A 445 19.63 3.47 -22.16
C ALA A 445 19.79 1.97 -21.90
N VAL A 446 18.99 1.41 -21.00
CA VAL A 446 18.89 -0.02 -20.72
C VAL A 446 17.46 -0.46 -20.96
N PRO A 447 17.21 -1.41 -21.87
CA PRO A 447 15.87 -1.93 -22.11
C PRO A 447 15.22 -2.47 -20.84
N ASN A 448 13.95 -2.16 -20.63
CA ASN A 448 13.18 -2.76 -19.55
C ASN A 448 12.92 -4.24 -19.90
N PRO A 449 13.31 -5.21 -19.06
CA PRO A 449 13.13 -6.62 -19.33
C PRO A 449 11.65 -7.03 -19.47
N TYR A 450 10.71 -6.31 -18.86
CA TYR A 450 9.28 -6.54 -19.05
C TYR A 450 8.85 -6.21 -20.48
N THR A 451 9.39 -5.13 -21.03
CA THR A 451 9.13 -4.70 -22.42
C THR A 451 9.76 -5.66 -23.43
N VAL A 452 10.96 -6.18 -23.13
CA VAL A 452 11.60 -7.25 -23.92
C VAL A 452 10.72 -8.50 -23.93
N ASN A 453 10.25 -8.93 -22.75
CA ASN A 453 9.37 -10.10 -22.60
C ASN A 453 8.04 -9.92 -23.36
N LEU A 454 7.46 -8.74 -23.33
CA LEU A 454 6.24 -8.44 -24.11
C LEU A 454 6.51 -8.64 -25.61
N TYR A 455 7.61 -8.07 -26.13
CA TYR A 455 7.99 -8.21 -27.55
C TYR A 455 8.16 -9.69 -27.93
N GLU A 456 8.88 -10.48 -27.13
CA GLU A 456 9.08 -11.91 -27.33
C GLU A 456 7.74 -12.68 -27.35
N ASN A 457 6.81 -12.33 -26.46
CA ASN A 457 5.48 -12.94 -26.43
C ASN A 457 4.63 -12.55 -27.65
N ILE A 458 4.70 -11.30 -28.13
CA ILE A 458 4.04 -10.89 -29.39
C ILE A 458 4.54 -11.76 -30.55
N GLN A 459 5.85 -12.03 -30.63
CA GLN A 459 6.43 -12.88 -31.67
C GLN A 459 6.01 -14.36 -31.48
N ARG A 460 6.11 -14.89 -30.26
CA ARG A 460 5.71 -16.28 -29.92
C ARG A 460 4.25 -16.56 -30.27
N LEU A 461 3.37 -15.61 -29.94
CA LEU A 461 1.93 -15.71 -30.20
C LEU A 461 1.55 -15.35 -31.64
N LYS A 462 2.52 -14.86 -32.44
CA LYS A 462 2.31 -14.43 -33.85
C LYS A 462 1.22 -13.38 -33.98
N LEU A 463 1.18 -12.40 -33.07
CA LEU A 463 0.21 -11.32 -33.11
C LEU A 463 0.63 -10.24 -34.11
N ASP A 464 -0.24 -9.91 -35.05
CA ASP A 464 -0.01 -8.82 -36.01
C ASP A 464 -0.46 -7.48 -35.40
N VAL A 465 0.41 -6.91 -34.54
CA VAL A 465 0.11 -5.70 -33.77
C VAL A 465 0.51 -4.46 -34.54
N ARG A 466 -0.44 -3.52 -34.65
CA ARG A 466 -0.22 -2.18 -35.21
C ARG A 466 -0.16 -1.10 -34.12
N GLN A 467 -1.06 -1.20 -33.13
CA GLN A 467 -1.14 -0.26 -32.01
C GLN A 467 -1.03 -1.02 -30.70
N ILE A 468 -0.42 -0.39 -29.70
CA ILE A 468 -0.35 -0.86 -28.32
C ILE A 468 -1.02 0.18 -27.45
N ALA A 469 -2.11 -0.20 -26.82
CA ALA A 469 -2.84 0.58 -25.83
C ALA A 469 -2.38 0.14 -24.43
N ALA A 470 -1.31 0.74 -23.96
CA ALA A 470 -0.79 0.50 -22.62
C ALA A 470 -1.76 1.06 -21.56
N LEU A 471 -2.01 0.34 -20.49
CA LEU A 471 -2.89 0.79 -19.40
C LEU A 471 -2.18 1.74 -18.43
N HIS A 472 -0.88 1.95 -18.64
CA HIS A 472 -0.08 3.01 -18.04
C HIS A 472 0.61 3.88 -19.10
N GLY A 473 0.93 5.12 -18.72
CA GLY A 473 1.62 6.06 -19.58
C GLY A 473 0.72 7.06 -20.29
N PRO A 474 1.33 8.04 -20.97
CA PRO A 474 0.59 9.21 -21.48
C PRO A 474 -0.06 9.01 -22.85
N ARG A 475 0.19 7.88 -23.55
CA ARG A 475 -0.22 7.75 -24.97
C ARG A 475 -0.34 6.30 -25.44
N VAL A 476 -1.09 6.11 -26.50
CA VAL A 476 -1.06 4.90 -27.32
C VAL A 476 0.22 4.88 -28.16
N THR A 477 0.77 3.69 -28.38
CA THR A 477 2.04 3.49 -29.07
C THR A 477 1.90 2.51 -30.25
N THR A 478 3.02 2.26 -30.92
CA THR A 478 3.12 1.35 -32.06
C THR A 478 4.16 0.28 -31.81
N MET A 479 4.22 -0.73 -32.68
CA MET A 479 5.32 -1.71 -32.68
C MET A 479 6.69 -1.05 -32.94
N ALA A 480 6.72 0.09 -33.64
CA ALA A 480 7.98 0.83 -33.83
C ALA A 480 8.45 1.45 -32.51
N ASP A 481 7.54 2.02 -31.71
CA ASP A 481 7.87 2.54 -30.37
C ASP A 481 8.38 1.41 -29.44
N LEU A 482 7.70 0.25 -29.45
CA LEU A 482 8.12 -0.90 -28.65
C LEU A 482 9.52 -1.39 -29.05
N ARG A 483 9.79 -1.54 -30.36
CA ARG A 483 11.13 -1.93 -30.87
C ARG A 483 12.19 -0.90 -30.46
N ALA A 484 11.90 0.38 -30.62
CA ALA A 484 12.81 1.44 -30.20
C ALA A 484 13.13 1.37 -28.69
N ALA A 485 12.12 1.12 -27.84
CA ALA A 485 12.29 1.00 -26.40
C ALA A 485 13.19 -0.18 -25.96
N ILE A 486 13.30 -1.21 -26.79
CA ILE A 486 14.17 -2.39 -26.53
C ILE A 486 15.43 -2.42 -27.40
N GLY A 487 15.71 -1.38 -28.18
CA GLY A 487 16.90 -1.27 -29.01
C GLY A 487 16.91 -2.19 -30.26
N VAL A 488 15.76 -2.73 -30.66
CA VAL A 488 15.63 -3.54 -31.88
C VAL A 488 15.42 -2.61 -33.09
N LYS A 489 16.33 -2.67 -34.05
CA LYS A 489 16.20 -1.90 -35.30
C LYS A 489 15.01 -2.38 -36.12
N ALA A 490 14.33 -1.46 -36.81
CA ALA A 490 13.34 -1.83 -37.81
C ALA A 490 14.00 -2.70 -38.89
N GLU A 491 13.37 -3.82 -39.24
CA GLU A 491 13.79 -4.56 -40.44
C GLU A 491 13.59 -3.61 -41.62
N THR A 492 14.70 -3.29 -42.29
CA THR A 492 14.65 -2.61 -43.59
C THR A 492 14.16 -3.64 -44.60
N ASN A 493 12.87 -3.54 -44.96
CA ASN A 493 12.35 -4.28 -46.12
C ASN A 493 12.97 -3.78 -47.43
#